data_02645766788d8cf01520fff0e35c3b29
#
_entry.id   02645766788d8cf01520fff0e35c3b29
#
_cell.length_a   1.000
_cell.length_b   1.000
_cell.length_c   1.000
_cell.angle_alpha   90.00
_cell.angle_beta   90.00
_cell.angle_gamma   90.00
#
_symmetry.space_group_name_H-M   'P 1'
#
loop_
_entity.id
_entity.type
_entity.pdbx_description
1 polymer ?
#
loop_
_entity_poly.entity_id
_entity_poly.type
_entity_poly.pdbx_seq_one_letter_code
_entity_poly.pdbx_strand_id
1 'polypeptide(L)'
;TRWGIRSDEALFDYHLVRDSIQGPMPKMAELKEEIQDWTFKMADGRIYTKYNYADYIEGRHVHGMAGQQSGLGLFTIQASHEYLNGGPTKQYQNVHSNPYLINMFNCGHFLSDKRKGDNRITDDWTKLNGPFFLYFNEGKSTAAIWDDAKKRAAEEISQWPYEWMQHEAYPLERGSVSGIVLSD
;
A
#
# COMPACT_ATOMS: atom_id res chain seq x y z
N THR A 1 -12.82 -3.68 1.34
CA THR A 1 -12.79 -2.22 1.17
C THR A 1 -11.40 -1.77 0.77
N ARG A 2 -11.30 -0.93 -0.24
CA ARG A 2 -10.07 -0.35 -0.75
C ARG A 2 -10.32 1.08 -1.19
N TRP A 3 -9.28 1.88 -1.24
CA TRP A 3 -9.26 3.14 -1.97
C TRP A 3 -8.06 3.15 -2.94
N GLY A 4 -8.12 4.00 -3.92
CA GLY A 4 -7.03 4.17 -4.86
C GLY A 4 -7.02 5.57 -5.44
N ILE A 5 -5.82 6.03 -5.76
CA ILE A 5 -5.59 7.30 -6.44
C ILE A 5 -4.95 7.01 -7.79
N ARG A 6 -5.61 7.46 -8.83
CA ARG A 6 -5.04 7.49 -10.17
C ARG A 6 -4.47 8.88 -10.44
N SER A 7 -3.30 8.91 -11.03
CA SER A 7 -2.62 10.13 -11.43
C SER A 7 -2.22 10.11 -12.90
N ASP A 8 -1.50 11.14 -13.33
CA ASP A 8 -1.03 11.29 -14.70
C ASP A 8 0.36 10.63 -14.86
N GLU A 9 0.54 9.85 -15.93
CA GLU A 9 1.83 9.24 -16.27
C GLU A 9 2.91 10.24 -16.70
N ALA A 10 2.56 11.50 -16.95
CA ALA A 10 3.51 12.58 -17.12
C ALA A 10 4.11 13.07 -15.79
N LEU A 11 3.41 12.83 -14.66
CA LEU A 11 3.85 13.24 -13.33
C LEU A 11 4.52 12.11 -12.56
N PHE A 12 4.06 10.86 -12.76
CA PHE A 12 4.54 9.70 -12.01
C PHE A 12 4.83 8.54 -12.96
N ASP A 13 6.07 8.09 -12.96
CA ASP A 13 6.58 7.06 -13.86
C ASP A 13 7.49 6.04 -13.18
N TYR A 14 7.48 5.99 -11.82
CA TYR A 14 8.39 5.13 -11.06
C TYR A 14 7.69 4.56 -9.81
N HIS A 15 7.79 3.22 -9.63
CA HIS A 15 7.26 2.52 -8.46
C HIS A 15 8.22 2.63 -7.29
N LEU A 16 7.69 2.94 -6.11
CA LEU A 16 8.41 2.97 -4.84
C LEU A 16 7.61 2.19 -3.79
N VAL A 17 7.85 0.90 -3.68
CA VAL A 17 7.10 -0.01 -2.80
C VAL A 17 7.93 -0.38 -1.57
N ARG A 18 9.18 -0.75 -1.77
CA ARG A 18 10.20 -0.99 -0.74
C ARG A 18 11.58 -0.94 -1.37
N ASP A 19 12.64 -0.95 -0.55
CA ASP A 19 14.01 -0.81 -1.06
C ASP A 19 14.38 -1.86 -2.13
N SER A 20 13.82 -3.06 -2.04
CA SER A 20 14.03 -4.15 -3.02
C SER A 20 12.96 -4.25 -4.11
N ILE A 21 11.90 -3.43 -4.06
CA ILE A 21 10.83 -3.41 -5.07
C ILE A 21 10.61 -1.97 -5.52
N GLN A 22 11.38 -1.58 -6.50
CA GLN A 22 11.35 -0.28 -7.14
C GLN A 22 11.60 -0.45 -8.63
N GLY A 23 11.12 0.49 -9.42
CA GLY A 23 11.41 0.47 -10.84
C GLY A 23 10.48 1.36 -11.68
N PRO A 24 10.87 1.59 -12.94
CA PRO A 24 10.07 2.40 -13.84
C PRO A 24 8.69 1.77 -14.10
N MET A 25 7.69 2.62 -14.24
CA MET A 25 6.37 2.23 -14.72
C MET A 25 6.37 2.25 -16.23
N PRO A 26 5.91 1.19 -16.90
CA PRO A 26 5.66 1.27 -18.32
C PRO A 26 4.50 2.23 -18.59
N LYS A 27 4.61 2.99 -19.67
CA LYS A 27 3.51 3.84 -20.14
C LYS A 27 2.37 2.97 -20.71
N MET A 28 1.15 3.47 -20.66
CA MET A 28 0.01 2.77 -21.22
C MET A 28 0.20 2.37 -22.70
N ALA A 29 0.89 3.19 -23.46
CA ALA A 29 1.19 2.90 -24.88
C ALA A 29 2.10 1.66 -25.08
N GLU A 30 2.87 1.26 -24.07
CA GLU A 30 3.75 0.09 -24.10
C GLU A 30 3.04 -1.20 -23.72
N LEU A 31 1.89 -1.11 -23.04
CA LEU A 31 1.06 -2.25 -22.65
C LEU A 31 0.18 -2.66 -23.85
N LYS A 32 0.28 -3.89 -24.32
CA LYS A 32 -0.40 -4.32 -25.53
C LYS A 32 -1.59 -5.23 -25.28
N GLU A 33 -1.36 -6.33 -24.64
CA GLU A 33 -2.36 -7.36 -24.41
C GLU A 33 -2.51 -7.60 -22.92
N GLU A 34 -3.70 -7.38 -22.39
CA GLU A 34 -3.99 -7.74 -21.00
C GLU A 34 -4.25 -9.24 -20.90
N ILE A 35 -3.41 -9.92 -20.12
CA ILE A 35 -3.50 -11.36 -19.87
C ILE A 35 -4.55 -11.60 -18.78
N GLN A 36 -4.42 -10.90 -17.66
CA GLN A 36 -5.38 -10.86 -16.55
C GLN A 36 -5.02 -9.78 -15.54
N ASP A 37 -6.02 -9.17 -14.94
CA ASP A 37 -5.94 -8.34 -13.74
C ASP A 37 -4.67 -7.46 -13.65
N TRP A 38 -4.53 -6.55 -14.61
CA TRP A 38 -3.37 -5.66 -14.73
C TRP A 38 -2.03 -6.40 -14.93
N THR A 39 -2.06 -7.50 -15.66
CA THR A 39 -0.89 -8.21 -16.17
C THR A 39 -0.90 -8.13 -17.69
N PHE A 40 0.13 -7.55 -18.27
CA PHE A 40 0.19 -7.23 -19.70
C PHE A 40 1.42 -7.83 -20.36
N LYS A 41 1.23 -8.28 -21.59
CA LYS A 41 2.34 -8.45 -22.53
C LYS A 41 2.71 -7.09 -23.09
N MET A 42 3.97 -6.73 -22.99
CA MET A 42 4.50 -5.46 -23.50
C MET A 42 4.87 -5.55 -24.98
N ALA A 43 5.06 -4.40 -25.60
CA ALA A 43 5.46 -4.31 -27.01
C ALA A 43 6.80 -5.02 -27.31
N ASP A 44 7.71 -5.07 -26.34
CA ASP A 44 9.02 -5.73 -26.45
C ASP A 44 9.00 -7.22 -26.04
N GLY A 45 7.82 -7.77 -25.78
CA GLY A 45 7.61 -9.16 -25.39
C GLY A 45 7.78 -9.48 -23.91
N ARG A 46 8.21 -8.54 -23.07
CA ARG A 46 8.22 -8.70 -21.62
C ARG A 46 6.81 -8.75 -21.05
N ILE A 47 6.71 -9.29 -19.84
CA ILE A 47 5.47 -9.27 -19.07
C ILE A 47 5.60 -8.24 -17.97
N TYR A 48 4.66 -7.31 -17.92
CA TYR A 48 4.46 -6.41 -16.81
C TYR A 48 3.28 -6.90 -15.97
N THR A 49 3.44 -6.93 -14.66
CA THR A 49 2.33 -7.25 -13.76
C THR A 49 2.36 -6.38 -12.51
N LYS A 50 1.20 -5.90 -12.09
CA LYS A 50 1.05 -5.17 -10.84
C LYS A 50 1.52 -5.96 -9.63
N TYR A 51 1.51 -7.28 -9.69
CA TYR A 51 1.89 -8.15 -8.57
C TYR A 51 3.37 -8.11 -8.24
N ASN A 52 4.22 -7.66 -9.17
CA ASN A 52 5.63 -7.40 -8.89
C ASN A 52 5.83 -6.15 -8.01
N TYR A 53 4.81 -5.30 -7.92
CA TYR A 53 4.82 -4.04 -7.18
C TYR A 53 3.74 -4.00 -6.10
N ALA A 54 3.32 -5.18 -5.64
CA ALA A 54 2.46 -5.34 -4.49
C ALA A 54 3.29 -5.69 -3.26
N ASP A 55 2.89 -5.21 -2.11
CA ASP A 55 3.56 -5.55 -0.86
C ASP A 55 2.59 -6.07 0.19
N TYR A 56 3.16 -6.79 1.15
CA TYR A 56 2.47 -7.34 2.30
C TYR A 56 2.55 -6.36 3.47
N ILE A 57 1.68 -6.55 4.44
CA ILE A 57 1.59 -5.66 5.59
C ILE A 57 2.83 -5.69 6.47
N GLU A 58 3.56 -6.80 6.51
CA GLU A 58 4.64 -7.06 7.44
C GLU A 58 5.72 -5.95 7.43
N GLY A 59 5.66 -5.05 8.41
CA GLY A 59 6.61 -3.96 8.57
C GLY A 59 6.59 -2.89 7.46
N ARG A 60 5.52 -2.82 6.68
CA ARG A 60 5.41 -1.89 5.55
C ARG A 60 4.50 -0.71 5.88
N HIS A 61 5.11 0.39 6.21
CA HIS A 61 4.41 1.60 6.64
C HIS A 61 4.28 2.66 5.55
N VAL A 62 5.01 2.50 4.45
CA VAL A 62 5.02 3.45 3.33
C VAL A 62 5.14 2.73 2.00
N HIS A 63 4.38 3.18 1.01
CA HIS A 63 4.53 2.81 -0.40
C HIS A 63 3.96 3.90 -1.28
N GLY A 64 4.41 3.97 -2.51
CA GLY A 64 3.93 4.99 -3.42
C GLY A 64 4.62 5.01 -4.77
N MET A 65 4.68 6.17 -5.34
CA MET A 65 5.22 6.42 -6.67
C MET A 65 5.94 7.75 -6.73
N ALA A 66 6.87 7.86 -7.67
CA ALA A 66 7.57 9.08 -7.96
C ALA A 66 7.62 9.35 -9.47
N GLY A 67 7.90 10.60 -9.82
CA GLY A 67 8.20 11.01 -11.17
C GLY A 67 9.67 11.32 -11.35
N GLN A 68 10.33 10.62 -12.27
CA GLN A 68 11.75 10.80 -12.53
C GLN A 68 12.07 12.17 -13.11
N GLN A 69 11.16 12.74 -13.89
CA GLN A 69 11.33 14.08 -14.47
C GLN A 69 10.60 15.17 -13.68
N SER A 70 9.40 14.87 -13.16
CA SER A 70 8.65 15.84 -12.37
C SER A 70 9.29 16.13 -11.02
N GLY A 71 10.07 15.19 -10.48
CA GLY A 71 10.63 15.31 -9.14
C GLY A 71 9.60 15.20 -8.01
N LEU A 72 8.38 14.76 -8.32
CA LEU A 72 7.29 14.64 -7.36
C LEU A 72 7.19 13.22 -6.78
N GLY A 73 6.76 13.10 -5.55
CA GLY A 73 6.42 11.85 -4.89
C GLY A 73 4.99 11.87 -4.35
N LEU A 74 4.33 10.71 -4.41
CA LEU A 74 3.01 10.48 -3.82
C LEU A 74 3.01 9.12 -3.11
N PHE A 75 2.73 9.15 -1.83
CA PHE A 75 2.79 7.98 -0.95
C PHE A 75 1.56 7.83 -0.08
N THR A 76 1.31 6.59 0.33
CA THR A 76 0.49 6.28 1.49
C THR A 76 1.41 5.97 2.65
N ILE A 77 1.15 6.57 3.80
CA ILE A 77 1.84 6.29 5.06
C ILE A 77 0.84 5.81 6.10
N GLN A 78 1.20 4.75 6.82
CA GLN A 78 0.42 4.14 7.89
C GLN A 78 1.31 3.94 9.11
N ALA A 79 0.98 4.59 10.22
CA ALA A 79 1.75 4.44 11.47
C ALA A 79 1.54 3.06 12.11
N SER A 80 0.35 2.49 11.92
CA SER A 80 -0.03 1.18 12.47
C SER A 80 -0.88 0.38 11.48
N HIS A 81 -0.86 -0.92 11.65
CA HIS A 81 -1.68 -1.86 10.87
C HIS A 81 -2.80 -2.52 11.69
N GLU A 82 -3.07 -2.03 12.88
CA GLU A 82 -4.04 -2.63 13.83
C GLU A 82 -5.45 -2.75 13.27
N TYR A 83 -5.85 -1.84 12.39
CA TYR A 83 -7.16 -1.86 11.75
C TYR A 83 -7.28 -2.84 10.58
N LEU A 84 -6.17 -3.38 10.12
CA LEU A 84 -6.16 -4.31 9.00
C LEU A 84 -6.50 -5.74 9.45
N ASN A 85 -7.02 -6.52 8.54
CA ASN A 85 -7.34 -7.93 8.77
C ASN A 85 -6.70 -8.84 7.72
N GLY A 86 -6.60 -10.12 8.01
CA GLY A 86 -6.15 -11.15 7.08
C GLY A 86 -4.68 -11.54 7.21
N GLY A 87 -4.02 -11.09 8.26
CA GLY A 87 -2.68 -11.52 8.64
C GLY A 87 -1.54 -10.86 7.85
N PRO A 88 -0.30 -11.13 8.25
CA PRO A 88 0.89 -10.40 7.79
C PRO A 88 1.25 -10.67 6.33
N THR A 89 0.86 -11.81 5.78
CA THR A 89 1.21 -12.22 4.41
C THR A 89 0.22 -11.75 3.35
N LYS A 90 -0.79 -10.98 3.74
CA LYS A 90 -1.78 -10.47 2.82
C LYS A 90 -1.29 -9.24 2.10
N GLN A 91 -1.56 -9.16 0.81
CA GLN A 91 -1.27 -7.96 0.02
C GLN A 91 -2.27 -6.86 0.36
N TYR A 92 -1.77 -5.75 0.88
CA TYR A 92 -2.56 -4.55 1.20
C TYR A 92 -2.23 -3.35 0.34
N GLN A 93 -1.05 -3.33 -0.22
CA GLN A 93 -0.48 -2.19 -0.89
C GLN A 93 -0.11 -2.59 -2.32
N ASN A 94 -0.43 -1.72 -3.25
CA ASN A 94 -0.09 -1.93 -4.65
C ASN A 94 0.08 -0.58 -5.34
N VAL A 95 1.07 -0.52 -6.19
CA VAL A 95 1.30 0.57 -7.13
C VAL A 95 1.47 -0.02 -8.52
N HIS A 96 0.79 0.48 -9.50
CA HIS A 96 0.97 -0.03 -10.86
C HIS A 96 0.92 1.07 -11.93
N SER A 97 1.33 0.71 -13.14
CA SER A 97 1.27 1.58 -14.33
C SER A 97 -0.11 2.19 -14.52
N ASN A 98 -0.21 3.24 -15.28
CA ASN A 98 -1.34 4.15 -15.34
C ASN A 98 -1.51 4.90 -14.01
N PRO A 99 -0.45 5.42 -13.46
CA PRO A 99 -0.03 5.62 -12.08
C PRO A 99 -1.18 5.45 -11.11
N TYR A 100 -1.31 4.27 -10.55
CA TYR A 100 -2.40 3.94 -9.65
C TYR A 100 -1.88 3.40 -8.33
N LEU A 101 -2.11 4.17 -7.28
CA LEU A 101 -1.77 3.84 -5.90
C LEU A 101 -2.99 3.23 -5.22
N ILE A 102 -2.87 2.02 -4.70
CA ILE A 102 -3.96 1.29 -4.06
C ILE A 102 -3.60 0.95 -2.62
N ASN A 103 -4.54 1.16 -1.71
CA ASN A 103 -4.47 0.67 -0.35
C ASN A 103 -5.76 -0.10 -0.01
N MET A 104 -5.62 -1.29 0.56
CA MET A 104 -6.73 -2.17 0.93
C MET A 104 -6.86 -2.24 2.45
N PHE A 105 -8.06 -1.97 2.97
CA PHE A 105 -8.29 -1.90 4.42
C PHE A 105 -8.91 -3.17 4.97
N ASN A 106 -9.99 -3.58 4.37
CA ASN A 106 -10.82 -4.64 4.93
C ASN A 106 -11.02 -5.72 3.88
N CYS A 107 -10.86 -6.97 4.26
CA CYS A 107 -10.82 -8.15 3.40
C CYS A 107 -9.73 -8.06 2.34
N GLY A 108 -8.87 -9.01 2.28
CA GLY A 108 -7.94 -9.10 1.17
C GLY A 108 -8.63 -9.42 -0.12
N HIS A 109 -7.89 -9.20 -1.16
CA HIS A 109 -8.32 -9.41 -2.52
C HIS A 109 -8.96 -10.79 -2.75
N PHE A 110 -8.49 -11.80 -2.03
CA PHE A 110 -8.95 -13.20 -2.18
C PHE A 110 -9.80 -13.74 -1.03
N LEU A 111 -10.08 -12.95 0.00
CA LEU A 111 -10.82 -13.41 1.18
C LEU A 111 -12.33 -13.15 1.12
N SER A 112 -12.80 -12.48 0.10
CA SER A 112 -14.23 -12.27 -0.14
C SER A 112 -14.90 -13.43 -0.89
N ASP A 113 -14.18 -14.53 -1.07
CA ASP A 113 -14.70 -15.69 -1.79
C ASP A 113 -15.82 -16.36 -0.95
N LYS A 114 -16.98 -16.46 -1.54
CA LYS A 114 -18.15 -17.14 -0.98
C LYS A 114 -17.87 -18.58 -0.49
N ARG A 115 -16.79 -19.19 -0.97
CA ARG A 115 -16.38 -20.57 -0.60
C ARG A 115 -15.70 -20.67 0.76
N LYS A 116 -15.26 -19.55 1.36
CA LYS A 116 -14.49 -19.52 2.62
C LYS A 116 -15.25 -18.98 3.82
N GLY A 117 -16.57 -18.98 3.74
CA GLY A 117 -17.43 -18.46 4.79
C GLY A 117 -18.13 -17.17 4.37
N ASP A 118 -19.19 -16.89 5.05
CA ASP A 118 -20.03 -15.74 4.77
C ASP A 118 -19.41 -14.50 5.40
N ASN A 119 -18.71 -13.70 4.60
CA ASN A 119 -18.19 -12.40 5.01
C ASN A 119 -19.24 -11.27 4.87
N ARG A 120 -20.52 -11.63 4.72
CA ARG A 120 -21.57 -10.62 4.66
C ARG A 120 -21.75 -10.00 6.03
N ILE A 121 -21.82 -8.70 6.05
CA ILE A 121 -22.24 -7.96 7.22
C ILE A 121 -23.75 -8.10 7.27
N THR A 122 -24.27 -8.76 8.30
CA THR A 122 -25.69 -9.06 8.45
C THR A 122 -26.41 -8.11 9.41
N ASP A 123 -25.63 -7.41 10.23
CA ASP A 123 -26.13 -6.49 11.27
C ASP A 123 -25.49 -5.11 11.11
N ASP A 124 -26.00 -4.15 11.83
CA ASP A 124 -25.37 -2.83 11.95
C ASP A 124 -23.96 -2.98 12.47
N TRP A 125 -23.00 -2.47 11.71
CA TRP A 125 -21.60 -2.65 11.98
C TRP A 125 -20.78 -1.41 11.62
N THR A 126 -19.92 -1.03 12.52
CA THR A 126 -18.99 0.10 12.31
C THR A 126 -17.58 -0.35 12.59
N LYS A 127 -16.66 0.05 11.74
CA LYS A 127 -15.22 -0.14 11.94
C LYS A 127 -14.48 1.11 11.54
N LEU A 128 -13.59 1.55 12.40
CA LEU A 128 -12.62 2.57 12.09
C LEU A 128 -11.44 1.95 11.33
N ASN A 129 -11.10 2.51 10.17
CA ASN A 129 -9.96 2.12 9.38
C ASN A 129 -9.01 3.32 9.24
N GLY A 130 -7.79 3.16 9.65
CA GLY A 130 -6.79 4.22 9.65
C GLY A 130 -6.39 4.63 11.07
N PRO A 131 -5.76 5.80 11.25
CA PRO A 131 -5.48 6.78 10.21
C PRO A 131 -4.43 6.33 9.22
N PHE A 132 -4.49 6.84 8.01
CA PHE A 132 -3.45 6.77 7.02
C PHE A 132 -3.28 8.14 6.37
N PHE A 133 -2.09 8.42 5.89
CA PHE A 133 -1.75 9.72 5.31
C PHE A 133 -1.50 9.59 3.82
N LEU A 134 -1.95 10.57 3.07
CA LEU A 134 -1.44 10.85 1.73
C LEU A 134 -0.30 11.84 1.90
N TYR A 135 0.88 11.43 1.52
CA TYR A 135 2.08 12.22 1.62
C TYR A 135 2.60 12.60 0.25
N PHE A 136 2.75 13.89 0.06
CA PHE A 136 3.34 14.47 -1.15
C PHE A 136 4.68 15.08 -0.79
N ASN A 137 5.68 14.81 -1.61
CA ASN A 137 6.98 15.42 -1.49
C ASN A 137 7.59 15.69 -2.85
N GLU A 138 8.76 16.32 -2.84
CA GLU A 138 9.57 16.57 -4.02
C GLU A 138 11.04 16.27 -3.73
N GLY A 139 11.79 15.95 -4.77
CA GLY A 139 13.21 15.65 -4.63
C GLY A 139 13.95 15.60 -5.96
N LYS A 140 15.27 15.70 -5.88
CA LYS A 140 16.15 15.70 -7.06
C LYS A 140 16.31 14.31 -7.71
N SER A 141 15.87 13.27 -7.05
CA SER A 141 15.91 11.90 -7.54
C SER A 141 14.84 11.04 -6.87
N THR A 142 14.47 9.93 -7.49
CA THR A 142 13.54 8.95 -6.90
C THR A 142 14.07 8.39 -5.57
N ALA A 143 15.37 8.25 -5.42
CA ALA A 143 16.00 7.85 -4.15
C ALA A 143 15.80 8.91 -3.05
N ALA A 144 16.02 10.18 -3.34
CA ALA A 144 15.81 11.24 -2.37
C ALA A 144 14.34 11.37 -1.97
N ILE A 145 13.42 11.22 -2.92
CA ILE A 145 11.97 11.20 -2.69
C ILE A 145 11.59 10.04 -1.78
N TRP A 146 12.16 8.85 -2.02
CA TRP A 146 11.91 7.65 -1.23
C TRP A 146 12.47 7.74 0.19
N ASP A 147 13.68 8.25 0.34
CA ASP A 147 14.30 8.42 1.67
C ASP A 147 13.52 9.40 2.55
N ASP A 148 13.02 10.48 1.96
CA ASP A 148 12.16 11.44 2.65
C ASP A 148 10.83 10.81 3.05
N ALA A 149 10.18 10.05 2.18
CA ALA A 149 8.95 9.33 2.51
C ALA A 149 9.14 8.29 3.63
N LYS A 150 10.27 7.56 3.64
CA LYS A 150 10.63 6.63 4.73
C LYS A 150 10.85 7.37 6.05
N LYS A 151 11.53 8.52 6.00
CA LYS A 151 11.73 9.37 7.18
C LYS A 151 10.38 9.82 7.75
N ARG A 152 9.50 10.32 6.89
CA ARG A 152 8.15 10.70 7.31
C ARG A 152 7.37 9.53 7.92
N ALA A 153 7.45 8.35 7.34
CA ALA A 153 6.82 7.16 7.91
C ALA A 153 7.37 6.80 9.30
N ALA A 154 8.68 6.93 9.51
CA ALA A 154 9.29 6.70 10.81
C ALA A 154 8.81 7.71 11.86
N GLU A 155 8.64 8.98 11.48
CA GLU A 155 8.06 10.01 12.33
C GLU A 155 6.63 9.66 12.76
N GLU A 156 5.79 9.21 11.83
CA GLU A 156 4.41 8.81 12.13
C GLU A 156 4.36 7.59 13.05
N ILE A 157 5.21 6.59 12.80
CA ILE A 157 5.31 5.40 13.67
C ILE A 157 5.68 5.79 15.09
N SER A 158 6.60 6.75 15.26
CA SER A 158 7.06 7.20 16.59
C SER A 158 5.98 7.94 17.40
N GLN A 159 4.97 8.47 16.72
CA GLN A 159 3.85 9.18 17.32
C GLN A 159 2.64 8.29 17.59
N TRP A 160 2.67 7.04 17.14
CA TRP A 160 1.57 6.10 17.37
C TRP A 160 1.62 5.48 18.78
N PRO A 161 0.48 5.34 19.50
CA PRO A 161 -0.86 5.84 19.12
C PRO A 161 -0.98 7.35 19.27
N TYR A 162 -1.70 7.99 18.37
CA TYR A 162 -1.83 9.44 18.34
C TYR A 162 -2.69 9.98 19.49
N GLU A 163 -2.20 10.94 20.23
CA GLU A 163 -2.95 11.60 21.31
C GLU A 163 -4.21 12.34 20.78
N TRP A 164 -4.16 12.85 19.56
CA TRP A 164 -5.30 13.53 18.95
C TRP A 164 -6.43 12.59 18.50
N MET A 165 -6.16 11.29 18.43
CA MET A 165 -7.10 10.28 17.97
C MET A 165 -7.66 9.48 19.15
N GLN A 166 -8.60 10.07 19.87
CA GLN A 166 -9.24 9.42 21.02
C GLN A 166 -10.40 8.53 20.53
N HIS A 167 -10.16 7.24 20.46
CA HIS A 167 -11.16 6.26 20.07
C HIS A 167 -10.92 4.93 20.78
N GLU A 168 -12.00 4.26 21.18
CA GLU A 168 -11.92 2.98 21.92
C GLU A 168 -11.14 1.87 21.17
N ALA A 169 -11.18 1.87 19.84
CA ALA A 169 -10.41 0.95 19.02
C ALA A 169 -8.89 1.17 19.10
N TYR A 170 -8.45 2.34 19.55
CA TYR A 170 -7.02 2.71 19.61
C TYR A 170 -6.69 3.36 20.97
N PRO A 171 -6.73 2.58 22.06
CA PRO A 171 -6.41 3.12 23.38
C PRO A 171 -4.95 3.59 23.43
N LEU A 172 -4.71 4.68 24.17
CA LEU A 172 -3.37 5.21 24.38
C LEU A 172 -2.58 4.31 25.36
N GLU A 173 -3.25 3.79 26.38
CA GLU A 173 -2.65 2.85 27.32
C GLU A 173 -2.65 1.45 26.74
N ARG A 174 -1.48 0.83 26.67
CA ARG A 174 -1.28 -0.47 26.04
C ARG A 174 -0.40 -1.37 26.88
N GLY A 175 -0.79 -2.65 26.92
CA GLY A 175 0.06 -3.71 27.41
C GLY A 175 0.88 -4.34 26.29
N SER A 176 1.85 -5.15 26.65
CA SER A 176 2.62 -5.97 25.70
C SER A 176 2.45 -7.45 26.04
N VAL A 177 2.34 -8.26 24.98
CA VAL A 177 2.37 -9.73 25.07
C VAL A 177 3.43 -10.23 24.10
N SER A 178 4.30 -11.10 24.55
CA SER A 178 5.30 -11.76 23.73
C SER A 178 5.24 -13.27 23.88
N GLY A 179 5.55 -13.98 22.82
CA GLY A 179 5.51 -15.46 22.81
C GLY A 179 6.04 -16.02 21.50
N ILE A 180 6.15 -17.35 21.47
CA ILE A 180 6.53 -18.10 20.26
C ILE A 180 5.29 -18.85 19.79
N VAL A 181 4.96 -18.70 18.52
CA VAL A 181 3.93 -19.53 17.86
C VAL A 181 4.61 -20.80 17.38
N LEU A 182 4.17 -21.93 17.90
CA LEU A 182 4.62 -23.24 17.44
C LEU A 182 3.53 -23.86 16.57
N SER A 183 3.94 -24.49 15.48
CA SER A 183 3.07 -25.39 14.70
C SER A 183 3.40 -26.83 15.10
N ASP A 184 2.37 -27.61 15.36
CA ASP A 184 2.48 -29.07 15.52
C ASP A 184 2.74 -29.77 14.18
#